data_761d70c504ee762cc2428b6d1d52cb4d
#
_entry.id   761d70c504ee762cc2428b6d1d52cb4d
#
_cell.length_a   1.000
_cell.length_b   1.000
_cell.length_c   1.000
_cell.angle_alpha   90.00
_cell.angle_beta   90.00
_cell.angle_gamma   90.00
#
_symmetry.space_group_name_H-M   'P 1'
#
loop_
_entity.id
_entity.type
_entity.pdbx_description
1 polymer ?
#
loop_
_entity_poly.entity_id
_entity_poly.type
_entity_poly.pdbx_seq_one_letter_code
_entity_poly.pdbx_strand_id
1 'polypeptide(L)'
;MTLSRSNDIYFVNMALVLAKRITMIQEVLVNYRQRSTSLQANNTKTPWDWYEALKAIRDKLKELDLYDTVETSFKNLAFGVSIYNMCSLKAGEAFCQIYERLNNEIFAEFDLDDFTEEECYSYNAAKYQIYMQMKECSAVEYLFRQAQEMKEWQSRAKKAEKELKKLKSSTTLKAGKALLYIPKKLKHMTGKK
;
A
#
# COMPACT_ATOMS: atom_id res chain seq x y z
N MET A 1 -10.87 -21.31 13.11
CA MET A 1 -10.54 -20.87 11.74
C MET A 1 -9.07 -21.18 11.46
N THR A 2 -8.77 -21.93 10.41
CA THR A 2 -7.39 -22.29 10.05
C THR A 2 -7.09 -21.68 8.69
N LEU A 3 -6.40 -20.54 8.67
CA LEU A 3 -5.95 -19.86 7.46
C LEU A 3 -4.46 -20.14 7.23
N SER A 4 -4.10 -20.37 5.97
CA SER A 4 -2.69 -20.53 5.59
C SER A 4 -1.95 -19.21 5.63
N ARG A 5 -2.68 -18.09 5.44
CA ARG A 5 -2.18 -16.72 5.42
C ARG A 5 -3.22 -15.78 6.06
N SER A 6 -2.84 -14.57 6.40
CA SER A 6 -3.74 -13.53 6.95
C SER A 6 -4.39 -13.85 8.31
N ASN A 7 -3.90 -14.86 9.03
CA ASN A 7 -4.35 -15.20 10.38
C ASN A 7 -4.03 -14.08 11.39
N ASP A 8 -2.98 -13.32 11.16
CA ASP A 8 -2.58 -12.14 11.92
C ASP A 8 -3.60 -10.99 11.79
N ILE A 9 -4.25 -10.84 10.64
CA ILE A 9 -5.30 -9.82 10.42
C ILE A 9 -6.40 -9.97 11.47
N TYR A 10 -6.95 -11.18 11.64
CA TYR A 10 -7.99 -11.43 12.64
C TYR A 10 -7.49 -11.17 14.06
N PHE A 11 -6.36 -11.77 14.42
CA PHE A 11 -5.82 -11.68 15.77
C PHE A 11 -5.51 -10.24 16.18
N VAL A 12 -4.78 -9.50 15.34
CA VAL A 12 -4.34 -8.13 15.66
C VAL A 12 -5.55 -7.20 15.79
N ASN A 13 -6.51 -7.26 14.86
CA ASN A 13 -7.65 -6.35 14.90
C ASN A 13 -8.59 -6.68 16.07
N MET A 14 -8.83 -7.94 16.37
CA MET A 14 -9.62 -8.29 17.54
C MET A 14 -8.93 -7.94 18.85
N ALA A 15 -7.60 -8.10 18.94
CA ALA A 15 -6.85 -7.66 20.11
C ALA A 15 -6.94 -6.14 20.33
N LEU A 16 -6.87 -5.34 19.26
CA LEU A 16 -7.02 -3.89 19.33
C LEU A 16 -8.42 -3.46 19.78
N VAL A 17 -9.46 -4.06 19.22
CA VAL A 17 -10.86 -3.74 19.55
C VAL A 17 -11.20 -4.11 21.01
N LEU A 18 -10.68 -5.23 21.50
CA LEU A 18 -10.97 -5.71 22.86
C LEU A 18 -10.03 -5.13 23.92
N ALA A 19 -8.99 -4.40 23.52
CA ALA A 19 -8.04 -3.81 24.44
C ALA A 19 -8.67 -2.68 25.25
N LYS A 20 -8.58 -2.75 26.58
CA LYS A 20 -9.04 -1.67 27.48
C LYS A 20 -8.10 -0.45 27.45
N ARG A 21 -6.82 -0.67 27.14
CA ARG A 21 -5.78 0.37 27.09
C ARG A 21 -4.77 0.04 26.01
N ILE A 22 -4.44 1.02 25.18
CA ILE A 22 -3.46 0.91 24.10
C ILE A 22 -2.36 1.95 24.38
N THR A 23 -1.09 1.52 24.28
CA THR A 23 0.07 2.41 24.37
C THR A 23 0.94 2.20 23.14
N MET A 24 1.35 3.29 22.52
CA MET A 24 2.31 3.26 21.41
C MET A 24 3.71 3.59 21.92
N ILE A 25 4.69 2.87 21.41
CA ILE A 25 6.11 3.15 21.64
C ILE A 25 6.76 3.49 20.30
N GLN A 26 7.72 4.42 20.33
CA GLN A 26 8.42 4.88 19.11
C GLN A 26 9.66 4.04 18.77
N GLU A 27 10.02 3.11 19.64
CA GLU A 27 11.18 2.24 19.42
C GLU A 27 10.89 1.16 18.40
N VAL A 28 11.86 0.89 17.51
CA VAL A 28 11.78 -0.20 16.54
C VAL A 28 12.10 -1.52 17.25
N LEU A 29 11.07 -2.28 17.59
CA LEU A 29 11.21 -3.56 18.29
C LEU A 29 11.36 -4.76 17.36
N VAL A 30 10.92 -4.64 16.10
CA VAL A 30 10.88 -5.74 15.14
C VAL A 30 11.46 -5.31 13.81
N ASN A 31 12.39 -6.11 13.26
CA ASN A 31 12.87 -5.99 11.89
C ASN A 31 12.18 -7.02 11.01
N TYR A 32 11.33 -6.57 10.10
CA TYR A 32 10.62 -7.45 9.18
C TYR A 32 11.52 -7.89 8.02
N ARG A 33 11.86 -9.20 7.99
CA ARG A 33 12.67 -9.77 6.90
C ARG A 33 11.80 -10.13 5.70
N GLN A 34 12.03 -9.49 4.58
CA GLN A 34 11.42 -9.87 3.31
C GLN A 34 12.21 -10.99 2.63
N ARG A 35 11.52 -12.06 2.21
CA ARG A 35 12.07 -13.17 1.44
C ARG A 35 11.17 -13.50 0.27
N SER A 36 11.75 -13.92 -0.85
CA SER A 36 10.99 -14.38 -2.03
C SER A 36 10.13 -15.62 -1.76
N THR A 37 10.46 -16.38 -0.72
CA THR A 37 9.73 -17.59 -0.28
C THR A 37 8.73 -17.30 0.85
N SER A 38 8.52 -16.04 1.23
CA SER A 38 7.54 -15.71 2.27
C SER A 38 6.11 -16.05 1.84
N LEU A 39 5.21 -16.26 2.79
CA LEU A 39 3.78 -16.48 2.52
C LEU A 39 3.20 -15.32 1.70
N GLN A 40 3.63 -14.09 1.96
CA GLN A 40 3.21 -12.91 1.21
C GLN A 40 3.66 -12.94 -0.26
N ALA A 41 4.82 -13.54 -0.57
CA ALA A 41 5.30 -13.68 -1.94
C ALA A 41 4.51 -14.74 -2.74
N ASN A 42 3.77 -15.61 -2.06
CA ASN A 42 2.97 -16.70 -2.64
C ASN A 42 1.44 -16.47 -2.51
N ASN A 43 1.00 -15.22 -2.44
CA ASN A 43 -0.39 -14.85 -2.25
C ASN A 43 -1.35 -15.40 -3.33
N THR A 44 -0.86 -15.73 -4.51
CA THR A 44 -1.64 -16.35 -5.60
C THR A 44 -2.17 -17.74 -5.23
N LYS A 45 -1.51 -18.47 -4.31
CA LYS A 45 -1.95 -19.83 -3.89
C LYS A 45 -3.14 -19.82 -2.94
N THR A 46 -3.26 -18.77 -2.12
CA THR A 46 -4.36 -18.59 -1.16
C THR A 46 -4.92 -17.18 -1.30
N PRO A 47 -5.53 -16.88 -2.45
CA PRO A 47 -5.89 -15.50 -2.79
C PRO A 47 -7.03 -14.95 -1.94
N TRP A 48 -7.78 -15.81 -1.23
CA TRP A 48 -8.98 -15.47 -0.47
C TRP A 48 -8.83 -15.51 1.05
N ASP A 49 -7.69 -15.90 1.60
CA ASP A 49 -7.50 -16.00 3.06
C ASP A 49 -7.75 -14.67 3.79
N TRP A 50 -7.42 -13.55 3.17
CA TRP A 50 -7.69 -12.22 3.71
C TRP A 50 -9.19 -11.90 3.78
N TYR A 51 -9.96 -12.35 2.79
CA TYR A 51 -11.40 -12.15 2.75
C TYR A 51 -12.10 -12.95 3.85
N GLU A 52 -11.74 -14.21 4.04
CA GLU A 52 -12.24 -15.03 5.14
C GLU A 52 -11.87 -14.44 6.51
N ALA A 53 -10.68 -13.87 6.64
CA ALA A 53 -10.28 -13.17 7.88
C ALA A 53 -11.16 -11.95 8.15
N LEU A 54 -11.46 -11.14 7.14
CA LEU A 54 -12.34 -9.96 7.28
C LEU A 54 -13.76 -10.34 7.63
N LYS A 55 -14.31 -11.39 7.01
CA LYS A 55 -15.63 -11.93 7.37
C LYS A 55 -15.67 -12.34 8.84
N ALA A 56 -14.68 -13.11 9.28
CA ALA A 56 -14.62 -13.54 10.66
C ALA A 56 -14.51 -12.37 11.66
N ILE A 57 -13.79 -11.29 11.30
CA ILE A 57 -13.75 -10.07 12.11
C ILE A 57 -15.14 -9.44 12.18
N ARG A 58 -15.79 -9.21 11.04
CA ARG A 58 -17.12 -8.61 10.98
C ARG A 58 -18.13 -9.39 11.81
N ASP A 59 -18.17 -10.69 11.59
CA ASP A 59 -19.11 -11.58 12.28
C ASP A 59 -18.87 -11.55 13.80
N LYS A 60 -17.60 -11.52 14.21
CA LYS A 60 -17.25 -11.42 15.65
C LYS A 60 -17.59 -10.05 16.24
N LEU A 61 -17.41 -8.98 15.48
CA LEU A 61 -17.82 -7.64 15.91
C LEU A 61 -19.34 -7.54 16.10
N LYS A 62 -20.12 -8.14 15.19
CA LYS A 62 -21.59 -8.23 15.30
C LYS A 62 -22.02 -9.10 16.48
N GLU A 63 -21.39 -10.25 16.70
CA GLU A 63 -21.65 -11.13 17.87
C GLU A 63 -21.42 -10.40 19.21
N LEU A 64 -20.47 -9.47 19.25
CA LEU A 64 -20.11 -8.71 20.44
C LEU A 64 -20.85 -7.37 20.57
N ASP A 65 -21.79 -7.05 19.68
CA ASP A 65 -22.50 -5.76 19.60
C ASP A 65 -21.54 -4.54 19.50
N LEU A 66 -20.39 -4.73 18.86
CA LEU A 66 -19.35 -3.69 18.69
C LEU A 66 -19.29 -3.13 17.27
N TYR A 67 -19.96 -3.79 16.30
CA TYR A 67 -19.85 -3.42 14.88
C TYR A 67 -20.17 -1.94 14.61
N ASP A 68 -21.31 -1.47 15.10
CA ASP A 68 -21.76 -0.09 14.87
C ASP A 68 -20.79 0.96 15.45
N THR A 69 -20.12 0.61 16.55
CA THR A 69 -19.13 1.49 17.19
C THR A 69 -17.85 1.64 16.35
N VAL A 70 -17.47 0.59 15.60
CA VAL A 70 -16.22 0.54 14.83
C VAL A 70 -16.43 0.41 13.33
N GLU A 71 -17.65 0.59 12.85
CA GLU A 71 -18.06 0.39 11.46
C GLU A 71 -17.13 1.10 10.48
N THR A 72 -16.92 2.41 10.65
CA THR A 72 -16.03 3.19 9.78
C THR A 72 -14.61 2.65 9.77
N SER A 73 -14.10 2.24 10.93
CA SER A 73 -12.77 1.64 11.04
C SER A 73 -12.70 0.27 10.36
N PHE A 74 -13.76 -0.54 10.50
CA PHE A 74 -13.86 -1.82 9.83
C PHE A 74 -13.94 -1.66 8.30
N LYS A 75 -14.78 -0.74 7.81
CA LYS A 75 -14.88 -0.39 6.38
C LYS A 75 -13.50 0.01 5.82
N ASN A 76 -12.78 0.87 6.51
CA ASN A 76 -11.42 1.26 6.10
C ASN A 76 -10.41 0.11 6.13
N LEU A 77 -10.52 -0.80 7.11
CA LEU A 77 -9.71 -2.01 7.14
C LEU A 77 -10.03 -2.92 5.95
N ALA A 78 -11.32 -3.25 5.76
CA ALA A 78 -11.79 -4.12 4.69
C ALA A 78 -11.40 -3.57 3.31
N PHE A 79 -11.64 -2.30 3.08
CA PHE A 79 -11.24 -1.57 1.89
C PHE A 79 -9.72 -1.65 1.64
N GLY A 80 -8.94 -1.25 2.64
CA GLY A 80 -7.48 -1.20 2.54
C GLY A 80 -6.83 -2.56 2.30
N VAL A 81 -7.33 -3.61 2.96
CA VAL A 81 -6.86 -4.99 2.81
C VAL A 81 -7.24 -5.56 1.44
N SER A 82 -8.46 -5.31 0.98
CA SER A 82 -8.96 -5.78 -0.32
C SER A 82 -8.12 -5.25 -1.48
N ILE A 83 -7.98 -3.94 -1.58
CA ILE A 83 -7.18 -3.30 -2.64
C ILE A 83 -5.69 -3.73 -2.56
N TYR A 84 -5.13 -3.78 -1.34
CA TYR A 84 -3.75 -4.22 -1.17
C TYR A 84 -3.51 -5.65 -1.68
N ASN A 85 -4.40 -6.60 -1.32
CA ASN A 85 -4.26 -7.99 -1.75
C ASN A 85 -4.42 -8.13 -3.25
N MET A 86 -5.37 -7.44 -3.89
CA MET A 86 -5.51 -7.39 -5.33
C MET A 86 -4.23 -6.87 -6.01
N CYS A 87 -3.74 -5.71 -5.61
CA CYS A 87 -2.56 -5.08 -6.21
C CYS A 87 -1.24 -5.83 -5.94
N SER A 88 -1.19 -6.69 -4.92
CA SER A 88 0.00 -7.48 -4.60
C SER A 88 0.14 -8.77 -5.40
N LEU A 89 -0.86 -9.13 -6.20
CA LEU A 89 -0.83 -10.33 -7.05
C LEU A 89 0.17 -10.19 -8.20
N LYS A 90 0.79 -11.31 -8.54
CA LYS A 90 1.78 -11.41 -9.63
C LYS A 90 1.28 -12.21 -10.83
N ALA A 91 0.05 -12.72 -10.79
CA ALA A 91 -0.57 -13.49 -11.86
C ALA A 91 -1.80 -12.72 -12.38
N GLY A 92 -1.84 -12.46 -13.68
CA GLY A 92 -2.91 -11.69 -14.32
C GLY A 92 -4.29 -12.34 -14.16
N GLU A 93 -4.37 -13.67 -14.28
CA GLU A 93 -5.64 -14.39 -14.09
C GLU A 93 -6.19 -14.22 -12.66
N ALA A 94 -5.36 -14.43 -11.63
CA ALA A 94 -5.76 -14.25 -10.25
C ALA A 94 -6.13 -12.79 -9.95
N PHE A 95 -5.44 -11.83 -10.58
CA PHE A 95 -5.79 -10.41 -10.48
C PHE A 95 -7.20 -10.16 -11.05
N CYS A 96 -7.49 -10.63 -12.27
CA CYS A 96 -8.81 -10.44 -12.87
C CYS A 96 -9.92 -11.09 -12.02
N GLN A 97 -9.71 -12.29 -11.51
CA GLN A 97 -10.68 -12.96 -10.65
C GLN A 97 -10.98 -12.16 -9.37
N ILE A 98 -9.95 -11.64 -8.71
CA ILE A 98 -10.15 -10.82 -7.50
C ILE A 98 -10.80 -9.49 -7.85
N TYR A 99 -10.36 -8.82 -8.90
CA TYR A 99 -10.92 -7.56 -9.37
C TYR A 99 -12.43 -7.65 -9.62
N GLU A 100 -12.84 -8.63 -10.42
CA GLU A 100 -14.25 -8.86 -10.75
C GLU A 100 -15.09 -9.19 -9.50
N ARG A 101 -14.56 -10.03 -8.63
CA ARG A 101 -15.28 -10.40 -7.42
C ARG A 101 -15.35 -9.26 -6.40
N LEU A 102 -14.33 -8.40 -6.32
CA LEU A 102 -14.39 -7.18 -5.51
C LEU A 102 -15.53 -6.28 -5.97
N ASN A 103 -15.62 -6.01 -7.27
CA ASN A 103 -16.66 -5.12 -7.80
C ASN A 103 -18.07 -5.70 -7.73
N ASN A 104 -18.23 -6.99 -7.95
CA ASN A 104 -19.55 -7.61 -8.09
C ASN A 104 -20.13 -8.13 -6.76
N GLU A 105 -19.29 -8.42 -5.76
CA GLU A 105 -19.73 -9.11 -4.55
C GLU A 105 -19.17 -8.48 -3.27
N ILE A 106 -17.83 -8.35 -3.16
CA ILE A 106 -17.18 -8.12 -1.88
C ILE A 106 -17.39 -6.69 -1.38
N PHE A 107 -17.40 -5.70 -2.28
CA PHE A 107 -17.66 -4.31 -1.87
C PHE A 107 -19.07 -4.16 -1.32
N ALA A 108 -20.09 -4.76 -1.95
CA ALA A 108 -21.45 -4.79 -1.42
C ALA A 108 -21.52 -5.52 -0.08
N GLU A 109 -20.86 -6.67 0.05
CA GLU A 109 -20.86 -7.46 1.28
C GLU A 109 -20.28 -6.73 2.50
N PHE A 110 -19.30 -5.83 2.27
CA PHE A 110 -18.69 -5.03 3.33
C PHE A 110 -19.20 -3.59 3.41
N ASP A 111 -20.36 -3.30 2.79
CA ASP A 111 -20.98 -1.97 2.75
C ASP A 111 -20.04 -0.89 2.19
N LEU A 112 -19.29 -1.24 1.11
CA LEU A 112 -18.30 -0.37 0.47
C LEU A 112 -18.74 0.13 -0.92
N ASP A 113 -19.96 -0.19 -1.39
CA ASP A 113 -20.42 0.24 -2.72
C ASP A 113 -20.52 1.75 -2.84
N ASP A 114 -20.96 2.41 -1.78
CA ASP A 114 -21.10 3.86 -1.67
C ASP A 114 -20.01 4.50 -0.80
N PHE A 115 -18.87 3.79 -0.63
CA PHE A 115 -17.76 4.28 0.18
C PHE A 115 -17.17 5.56 -0.42
N THR A 116 -17.24 6.65 0.35
CA THR A 116 -16.85 7.98 -0.11
C THR A 116 -15.41 8.34 0.25
N GLU A 117 -14.87 9.38 -0.42
CA GLU A 117 -13.54 9.89 -0.10
C GLU A 117 -13.47 10.45 1.33
N GLU A 118 -14.58 11.02 1.85
CA GLU A 118 -14.67 11.56 3.21
C GLU A 118 -14.63 10.48 4.29
N GLU A 119 -15.18 9.30 4.00
CA GLU A 119 -15.10 8.13 4.88
C GLU A 119 -13.74 7.45 4.83
N CYS A 120 -12.99 7.67 3.75
CA CYS A 120 -11.71 7.03 3.50
C CYS A 120 -10.61 7.67 4.35
N TYR A 121 -9.99 6.90 5.23
CA TYR A 121 -8.87 7.38 6.01
C TYR A 121 -7.67 7.74 5.11
N SER A 122 -6.92 8.77 5.50
CA SER A 122 -5.81 9.33 4.70
C SER A 122 -4.76 8.30 4.29
N TYR A 123 -4.52 7.26 5.09
CA TYR A 123 -3.58 6.20 4.74
C TYR A 123 -4.09 5.26 3.61
N ASN A 124 -5.36 5.35 3.25
CA ASN A 124 -5.98 4.63 2.14
C ASN A 124 -6.21 5.50 0.90
N ALA A 125 -5.90 6.79 0.93
CA ALA A 125 -6.21 7.73 -0.16
C ALA A 125 -5.72 7.27 -1.54
N ALA A 126 -4.49 6.72 -1.62
CA ALA A 126 -3.98 6.18 -2.89
C ALA A 126 -4.79 4.96 -3.39
N LYS A 127 -5.32 4.14 -2.48
CA LYS A 127 -6.17 3.00 -2.82
C LYS A 127 -7.56 3.44 -3.26
N TYR A 128 -8.05 4.57 -2.75
CA TYR A 128 -9.32 5.15 -3.16
C TYR A 128 -9.32 5.53 -4.64
N GLN A 129 -8.21 6.06 -5.16
CA GLN A 129 -8.07 6.32 -6.59
C GLN A 129 -8.16 5.04 -7.44
N ILE A 130 -7.60 3.93 -6.94
CA ILE A 130 -7.73 2.62 -7.60
C ILE A 130 -9.19 2.16 -7.60
N TYR A 131 -9.88 2.27 -6.47
CA TYR A 131 -11.29 1.93 -6.33
C TYR A 131 -12.18 2.72 -7.30
N MET A 132 -11.97 4.03 -7.44
CA MET A 132 -12.70 4.85 -8.41
C MET A 132 -12.48 4.37 -9.85
N GLN A 133 -11.24 4.02 -10.20
CA GLN A 133 -10.96 3.44 -11.52
C GLN A 133 -11.64 2.08 -11.72
N MET A 134 -11.72 1.27 -10.66
CA MET A 134 -12.42 -0.03 -10.71
C MET A 134 -13.92 0.10 -10.97
N LYS A 135 -14.56 1.16 -10.50
CA LYS A 135 -15.98 1.43 -10.78
C LYS A 135 -16.24 1.79 -12.25
N GLU A 136 -15.22 2.24 -12.98
CA GLU A 136 -15.36 2.77 -14.33
C GLU A 136 -15.02 1.77 -15.44
N CYS A 137 -14.27 0.71 -15.15
CA CYS A 137 -13.74 -0.17 -16.18
C CYS A 137 -13.59 -1.63 -15.73
N SER A 138 -13.47 -2.53 -16.70
CA SER A 138 -13.17 -3.95 -16.46
C SER A 138 -11.73 -4.17 -16.00
N ALA A 139 -11.44 -5.36 -15.43
CA ALA A 139 -10.09 -5.75 -15.02
C ALA A 139 -9.07 -5.64 -16.14
N VAL A 140 -9.46 -6.05 -17.35
CA VAL A 140 -8.58 -6.02 -18.55
C VAL A 140 -8.28 -4.57 -18.95
N GLU A 141 -9.29 -3.72 -18.97
CA GLU A 141 -9.11 -2.31 -19.31
C GLU A 141 -8.28 -1.57 -18.25
N TYR A 142 -8.51 -1.86 -16.98
CA TYR A 142 -7.68 -1.35 -15.89
C TYR A 142 -6.19 -1.71 -16.09
N LEU A 143 -5.89 -2.99 -16.34
CA LEU A 143 -4.51 -3.43 -16.57
C LEU A 143 -3.90 -2.76 -17.82
N PHE A 144 -4.70 -2.55 -18.86
CA PHE A 144 -4.24 -1.86 -20.07
C PHE A 144 -3.90 -0.39 -19.80
N ARG A 145 -4.76 0.33 -19.06
CA ARG A 145 -4.50 1.72 -18.61
C ARG A 145 -3.23 1.80 -17.78
N GLN A 146 -3.05 0.88 -16.80
CA GLN A 146 -1.84 0.83 -15.97
C GLN A 146 -0.57 0.56 -16.80
N ALA A 147 -0.65 -0.30 -17.82
CA ALA A 147 0.47 -0.55 -18.72
C ALA A 147 0.84 0.69 -19.56
N GLN A 148 -0.14 1.48 -19.99
CA GLN A 148 0.10 2.75 -20.70
C GLN A 148 0.75 3.80 -19.80
N GLU A 149 0.21 4.00 -18.59
CA GLU A 149 0.78 4.92 -17.61
C GLU A 149 2.23 4.55 -17.28
N MET A 150 2.52 3.27 -17.09
CA MET A 150 3.88 2.79 -16.84
C MET A 150 4.84 3.16 -17.98
N LYS A 151 4.42 3.05 -19.25
CA LYS A 151 5.25 3.47 -20.41
C LYS A 151 5.53 4.95 -20.40
N GLU A 152 4.55 5.77 -20.04
CA GLU A 152 4.73 7.21 -19.90
C GLU A 152 5.71 7.55 -18.77
N TRP A 153 5.55 6.95 -17.60
CA TRP A 153 6.46 7.13 -16.47
C TRP A 153 7.89 6.72 -16.82
N GLN A 154 8.07 5.59 -17.51
CA GLN A 154 9.39 5.17 -18.00
C GLN A 154 10.00 6.19 -18.97
N SER A 155 9.20 6.76 -19.86
CA SER A 155 9.65 7.80 -20.78
C SER A 155 10.08 9.07 -20.06
N ARG A 156 9.26 9.52 -19.07
CA ARG A 156 9.58 10.68 -18.22
C ARG A 156 10.84 10.44 -17.40
N ALA A 157 10.99 9.27 -16.80
CA ALA A 157 12.18 8.90 -16.03
C ALA A 157 13.44 8.94 -16.88
N LYS A 158 13.42 8.34 -18.08
CA LYS A 158 14.56 8.39 -19.03
C LYS A 158 14.93 9.82 -19.44
N LYS A 159 13.95 10.70 -19.64
CA LYS A 159 14.20 12.12 -19.93
C LYS A 159 14.87 12.81 -18.73
N ALA A 160 14.33 12.63 -17.54
CA ALA A 160 14.88 13.22 -16.31
C ALA A 160 16.31 12.72 -16.03
N GLU A 161 16.59 11.43 -16.21
CA GLU A 161 17.95 10.88 -16.10
C GLU A 161 18.93 11.50 -17.08
N LYS A 162 18.49 11.71 -18.33
CA LYS A 162 19.30 12.36 -19.37
C LYS A 162 19.61 13.82 -19.01
N GLU A 163 18.64 14.54 -18.51
CA GLU A 163 18.80 15.94 -18.05
C GLU A 163 19.72 16.01 -16.82
N LEU A 164 19.54 15.12 -15.86
CA LEU A 164 20.40 15.03 -14.68
C LEU A 164 21.86 14.72 -15.08
N LYS A 165 22.06 13.83 -16.05
CA LYS A 165 23.39 13.52 -16.57
C LYS A 165 24.02 14.73 -17.24
N LYS A 166 23.26 15.48 -18.05
CA LYS A 166 23.74 16.75 -18.67
C LYS A 166 24.10 17.78 -17.59
N LEU A 167 23.23 17.96 -16.58
CA LEU A 167 23.46 18.89 -15.48
C LEU A 167 24.74 18.52 -14.71
N LYS A 168 24.89 17.23 -14.34
CA LYS A 168 26.10 16.73 -13.64
C LYS A 168 27.39 16.92 -14.44
N SER A 169 27.31 16.84 -15.77
CA SER A 169 28.48 17.03 -16.65
C SER A 169 28.75 18.49 -17.00
N SER A 170 27.81 19.43 -16.68
CA SER A 170 27.94 20.84 -17.04
C SER A 170 29.16 21.49 -16.39
N THR A 171 29.80 22.36 -17.15
CA THR A 171 30.97 23.16 -16.68
C THR A 171 30.59 24.08 -15.52
N THR A 172 29.38 24.65 -15.55
CA THR A 172 28.84 25.52 -14.50
C THR A 172 28.74 24.79 -13.15
N LEU A 173 28.20 23.55 -13.14
CA LEU A 173 28.11 22.79 -11.90
C LEU A 173 29.48 22.33 -11.40
N LYS A 174 30.38 21.96 -12.32
CA LYS A 174 31.78 21.62 -11.98
C LYS A 174 32.53 22.82 -11.40
N ALA A 175 32.41 24.00 -12.03
CA ALA A 175 32.99 25.21 -11.53
C ALA A 175 32.44 25.63 -10.16
N GLY A 176 31.11 25.59 -10.00
CA GLY A 176 30.46 25.87 -8.71
C GLY A 176 30.91 24.91 -7.59
N LYS A 177 31.05 23.63 -7.87
CA LYS A 177 31.60 22.66 -6.91
C LYS A 177 33.06 22.96 -6.56
N ALA A 178 33.89 23.31 -7.54
CA ALA A 178 35.27 23.67 -7.30
C ALA A 178 35.39 24.94 -6.41
N LEU A 179 34.57 25.96 -6.69
CA LEU A 179 34.51 27.17 -5.86
C LEU A 179 34.07 26.91 -4.42
N LEU A 180 33.10 26.01 -4.21
CA LEU A 180 32.64 25.65 -2.88
C LEU A 180 33.60 24.71 -2.12
N TYR A 181 34.50 24.04 -2.83
CA TYR A 181 35.48 23.14 -2.22
C TYR A 181 36.65 23.90 -1.58
N ILE A 182 37.04 25.03 -2.18
CA ILE A 182 38.14 25.87 -1.69
C ILE A 182 37.90 26.39 -0.26
N PRO A 183 36.71 26.98 0.07
CA PRO A 183 36.46 27.45 1.44
C PRO A 183 36.40 26.31 2.48
N LYS A 184 35.91 25.13 2.10
CA LYS A 184 35.91 23.98 3.00
C LYS A 184 37.30 23.49 3.35
N LYS A 185 38.21 23.48 2.39
CA LYS A 185 39.62 23.09 2.59
C LYS A 185 40.37 24.09 3.45
N LEU A 186 40.12 25.39 3.26
CA LEU A 186 40.67 26.45 4.09
C LEU A 186 40.17 26.36 5.54
N LYS A 187 38.89 26.09 5.76
CA LYS A 187 38.34 25.89 7.12
C LYS A 187 38.97 24.70 7.86
N HIS A 188 39.31 23.63 7.15
CA HIS A 188 40.02 22.50 7.74
C HIS A 188 41.49 22.78 8.03
N MET A 189 42.12 23.71 7.30
CA MET A 189 43.53 24.09 7.55
C MET A 189 43.66 25.10 8.69
N THR A 190 42.65 25.95 8.91
CA THR A 190 42.65 26.96 10.01
C THR A 190 42.09 26.45 11.33
N GLY A 191 41.44 25.28 11.36
CA GLY A 191 40.87 24.65 12.55
C GLY A 191 41.80 23.74 13.37
N LYS A 192 43.11 23.72 13.07
CA LYS A 192 44.13 23.09 13.92
C LYS A 192 44.89 24.19 14.66
N LYS A 193 44.35 24.61 15.77
CA LYS A 193 45.05 25.13 16.92
C LYS A 193 44.41 24.56 18.17
#